data_590c017791da13590d8b482c3fc835ae
#
_entry.id   590c017791da13590d8b482c3fc835ae
#
_cell.length_a   1.000
_cell.length_b   1.000
_cell.length_c   1.000
_cell.angle_alpha   90.00
_cell.angle_beta   90.00
_cell.angle_gamma   90.00
#
_symmetry.space_group_name_H-M   'P 1'
#
loop_
_entity.id
_entity.type
_entity.pdbx_description
1 polymer ?
#
loop_
_entity_poly.entity_id
_entity_poly.type
_entity_poly.pdbx_seq_one_letter_code
_entity_poly.pdbx_strand_id
1 'polypeptide(L)'
;MAKKLSEGQKLKIRDMLRQGVESKAIAEHLGVTSGQVAAISAHVTMGSYDKGQTKTDFDLAEEEPPSSKILSNLEQIEPQKSNKVNSGILLGENIETGDDDYWDPFPESGSTNPHALIVGESGVGKTETIRSVVTELAQKGINSIIFDYGQGFSLDDAPPEFLEYARPVEIHASRDGININPFQLFPFDINGPLNVAQRVADTFQRVYSQIGVQQHAVLRQAVIELLSDSEIKAENEETWQNDPPWFHGLQNQLEQLSNDGGNPQRRIAANVLSHISTVFVFNTFREGGEKLTWKDVAEADGKVFIIQLKGLEHSLERVVTEFLLWNLIGFIESIGPGPLKCFAVLDEAHKLAFDAGSPVEKLLREGRKFGIGLILASQQPEDFSSVAFSNTATKLIFQVADEDSKISRQISRKLRGGHSFEEIRQTITKLPRGVAYIVSENTGYITKIRQIKDRINSW
;
A
#
# COMPACT_ATOMS: atom_id res chain seq x y z
N MET A 1 13.90 -21.29 -42.05
CA MET A 1 13.19 -20.17 -41.40
C MET A 1 11.72 -20.52 -41.34
N ALA A 2 11.16 -20.58 -40.13
CA ALA A 2 9.71 -20.88 -39.96
C ALA A 2 8.86 -19.74 -40.52
N LYS A 3 7.93 -20.09 -41.42
CA LYS A 3 7.02 -19.14 -42.09
C LYS A 3 6.15 -18.44 -41.03
N LYS A 4 6.10 -17.12 -41.05
CA LYS A 4 5.31 -16.33 -40.09
C LYS A 4 3.81 -16.63 -40.30
N LEU A 5 3.06 -16.91 -39.22
CA LEU A 5 1.62 -17.18 -39.29
C LEU A 5 0.84 -15.95 -39.77
N SER A 6 -0.15 -16.16 -40.65
CA SER A 6 -1.08 -15.11 -41.00
C SER A 6 -2.07 -14.82 -39.86
N GLU A 7 -2.67 -13.64 -39.83
CA GLU A 7 -3.68 -13.28 -38.79
C GLU A 7 -4.87 -14.24 -38.81
N GLY A 8 -5.31 -14.68 -39.98
CA GLY A 8 -6.38 -15.68 -40.10
C GLY A 8 -6.01 -17.04 -39.51
N GLN A 9 -4.76 -17.47 -39.64
CA GLN A 9 -4.28 -18.69 -38.99
C GLN A 9 -4.21 -18.55 -37.48
N LYS A 10 -3.77 -17.40 -36.96
CA LYS A 10 -3.75 -17.12 -35.52
C LYS A 10 -5.15 -17.11 -34.92
N LEU A 11 -6.15 -16.59 -35.66
CA LEU A 11 -7.55 -16.57 -35.20
C LEU A 11 -8.11 -18.00 -35.10
N LYS A 12 -7.91 -18.82 -36.13
CA LYS A 12 -8.37 -20.23 -36.13
C LYS A 12 -7.70 -21.04 -35.01
N ILE A 13 -6.42 -20.84 -34.75
CA ILE A 13 -5.73 -21.52 -33.66
C ILE A 13 -6.36 -21.13 -32.31
N ARG A 14 -6.70 -19.85 -32.10
CA ARG A 14 -7.36 -19.40 -30.88
C ARG A 14 -8.74 -20.01 -30.67
N ASP A 15 -9.54 -20.05 -31.73
CA ASP A 15 -10.91 -20.60 -31.67
C ASP A 15 -10.87 -22.09 -31.34
N MET A 16 -9.96 -22.85 -31.95
CA MET A 16 -9.80 -24.27 -31.67
C MET A 16 -9.27 -24.53 -30.27
N LEU A 17 -8.36 -23.69 -29.75
CA LEU A 17 -7.90 -23.74 -28.35
C LEU A 17 -9.03 -23.44 -27.36
N ARG A 18 -9.88 -22.47 -27.63
CA ARG A 18 -11.07 -22.16 -26.81
C ARG A 18 -12.10 -23.30 -26.80
N GLN A 19 -12.19 -24.08 -27.88
CA GLN A 19 -13.01 -25.27 -27.98
C GLN A 19 -12.39 -26.52 -27.32
N GLY A 20 -11.21 -26.38 -26.71
CA GLY A 20 -10.55 -27.46 -25.99
C GLY A 20 -9.81 -28.47 -26.90
N VAL A 21 -9.54 -28.11 -28.16
CA VAL A 21 -8.80 -28.99 -29.08
C VAL A 21 -7.31 -29.02 -28.70
N GLU A 22 -6.74 -30.23 -28.64
CA GLU A 22 -5.33 -30.39 -28.29
C GLU A 22 -4.38 -29.70 -29.28
N SER A 23 -3.34 -29.05 -28.79
CA SER A 23 -2.37 -28.28 -29.56
C SER A 23 -1.72 -29.08 -30.71
N LYS A 24 -1.54 -30.40 -30.53
CA LYS A 24 -1.00 -31.28 -31.56
C LYS A 24 -1.95 -31.49 -32.73
N ALA A 25 -3.24 -31.68 -32.45
CA ALA A 25 -4.30 -31.83 -33.46
C ALA A 25 -4.50 -30.49 -34.24
N ILE A 26 -4.39 -29.35 -33.55
CA ILE A 26 -4.43 -28.01 -34.17
C ILE A 26 -3.26 -27.80 -35.13
N ALA A 27 -2.07 -28.21 -34.75
CA ALA A 27 -0.87 -28.10 -35.56
C ALA A 27 -0.99 -28.92 -36.88
N GLU A 28 -1.47 -30.16 -36.78
CA GLU A 28 -1.71 -31.04 -37.91
C GLU A 28 -2.82 -30.52 -38.84
N HIS A 29 -3.93 -30.06 -38.27
CA HIS A 29 -5.09 -29.57 -39.03
C HIS A 29 -4.78 -28.29 -39.83
N LEU A 30 -3.97 -27.38 -39.27
CA LEU A 30 -3.69 -26.09 -39.92
C LEU A 30 -2.32 -26.06 -40.63
N GLY A 31 -1.58 -27.17 -40.64
CA GLY A 31 -0.27 -27.26 -41.29
C GLY A 31 0.78 -26.32 -40.70
N VAL A 32 0.73 -26.12 -39.38
CA VAL A 32 1.63 -25.25 -38.62
C VAL A 32 2.46 -26.06 -37.62
N THR A 33 3.51 -25.48 -37.06
CA THR A 33 4.33 -26.21 -36.08
C THR A 33 3.71 -26.16 -34.66
N SER A 34 3.91 -27.21 -33.89
CA SER A 34 3.45 -27.29 -32.49
C SER A 34 3.97 -26.11 -31.66
N GLY A 35 5.19 -25.61 -31.95
CA GLY A 35 5.74 -24.42 -31.28
C GLY A 35 4.96 -23.14 -31.60
N GLN A 36 4.43 -23.00 -32.80
CA GLN A 36 3.60 -21.85 -33.18
C GLN A 36 2.23 -21.90 -32.49
N VAL A 37 1.65 -23.07 -32.31
CA VAL A 37 0.41 -23.25 -31.55
C VAL A 37 0.64 -22.98 -30.06
N ALA A 38 1.73 -23.50 -29.49
CA ALA A 38 2.08 -23.28 -28.08
C ALA A 38 2.32 -21.80 -27.75
N ALA A 39 2.96 -21.03 -28.66
CA ALA A 39 3.13 -19.60 -28.48
C ALA A 39 1.78 -18.85 -28.40
N ILE A 40 0.79 -19.25 -29.21
CA ILE A 40 -0.55 -18.64 -29.17
C ILE A 40 -1.32 -19.11 -27.94
N SER A 41 -1.20 -20.38 -27.54
CA SER A 41 -1.81 -20.92 -26.33
C SER A 41 -1.34 -20.17 -25.07
N ALA A 42 -0.03 -19.90 -24.93
CA ALA A 42 0.51 -19.11 -23.83
C ALA A 42 -0.09 -17.69 -23.77
N HIS A 43 -0.30 -17.05 -24.91
CA HIS A 43 -0.93 -15.73 -24.98
C HIS A 43 -2.44 -15.76 -24.67
N VAL A 44 -3.15 -16.82 -25.02
CA VAL A 44 -4.56 -17.02 -24.66
C VAL A 44 -4.71 -17.21 -23.16
N THR A 45 -3.84 -18.00 -22.54
CA THR A 45 -3.84 -18.27 -21.09
C THR A 45 -3.45 -17.01 -20.27
N MET A 46 -2.63 -16.12 -20.85
CA MET A 46 -2.22 -14.85 -20.21
C MET A 46 -3.19 -13.68 -20.48
N GLY A 47 -4.30 -13.88 -21.15
CA GLY A 47 -5.29 -12.83 -21.40
C GLY A 47 -4.83 -11.70 -22.34
N SER A 48 -3.72 -11.87 -23.06
CA SER A 48 -3.09 -10.79 -23.85
C SER A 48 -3.78 -10.48 -25.18
N TYR A 49 -4.80 -11.26 -25.59
CA TYR A 49 -5.46 -11.12 -26.91
C TYR A 49 -6.89 -10.58 -26.87
N ASP A 50 -7.48 -10.31 -25.70
CA ASP A 50 -8.84 -9.79 -25.60
C ASP A 50 -8.96 -8.25 -25.73
N LYS A 51 -7.89 -7.57 -26.11
CA LYS A 51 -7.89 -6.12 -26.39
C LYS A 51 -7.76 -5.87 -27.89
N GLY A 52 -8.89 -5.91 -28.59
CA GLY A 52 -8.98 -5.38 -29.95
C GLY A 52 -9.72 -6.27 -30.92
N GLN A 53 -11.02 -6.10 -31.01
CA GLN A 53 -11.81 -5.93 -32.23
C GLN A 53 -13.30 -6.07 -31.90
N THR A 54 -13.98 -4.94 -31.88
CA THR A 54 -15.45 -4.86 -32.05
C THR A 54 -15.73 -4.48 -33.49
N LYS A 55 -16.77 -5.12 -34.04
CA LYS A 55 -17.54 -4.85 -35.27
C LYS A 55 -17.11 -5.62 -36.50
N THR A 56 -17.89 -6.61 -36.83
CA THR A 56 -18.41 -6.86 -38.17
C THR A 56 -19.83 -7.41 -38.06
N ASP A 57 -20.67 -6.82 -38.87
CA ASP A 57 -22.06 -6.98 -39.12
C ASP A 57 -22.55 -8.43 -39.22
N PHE A 58 -23.70 -8.68 -38.62
CA PHE A 58 -24.68 -9.65 -39.14
C PHE A 58 -26.04 -8.98 -39.18
N ASP A 59 -26.50 -8.71 -40.41
CA ASP A 59 -27.91 -8.51 -40.76
C ASP A 59 -28.74 -9.72 -40.31
N LEU A 60 -29.87 -9.48 -39.71
CA LEU A 60 -31.16 -10.06 -40.08
C LEU A 60 -32.27 -9.63 -39.13
N ALA A 61 -33.33 -9.18 -39.76
CA ALA A 61 -34.73 -9.13 -39.32
C ALA A 61 -35.17 -7.88 -38.56
N GLU A 62 -35.94 -7.12 -39.32
CA GLU A 62 -36.84 -6.05 -38.90
C GLU A 62 -37.88 -6.56 -37.90
N GLU A 63 -37.91 -5.97 -36.70
CA GLU A 63 -39.13 -5.81 -35.90
C GLU A 63 -39.23 -4.35 -35.47
N GLU A 64 -40.34 -3.73 -35.74
CA GLU A 64 -40.65 -2.33 -35.51
C GLU A 64 -40.57 -1.99 -33.99
N PRO A 65 -40.02 -0.80 -33.62
CA PRO A 65 -39.95 -0.38 -32.21
C PRO A 65 -41.28 0.22 -31.73
N PRO A 66 -41.69 -0.02 -30.50
CA PRO A 66 -42.85 0.63 -29.92
C PRO A 66 -42.60 2.11 -29.61
N SER A 67 -43.43 2.89 -30.28
CA SER A 67 -43.92 4.25 -29.97
C SER A 67 -42.98 5.30 -29.33
N SER A 68 -42.75 6.29 -30.15
CA SER A 68 -42.17 7.62 -30.01
C SER A 68 -42.72 8.55 -28.91
N LYS A 69 -43.23 8.06 -27.79
CA LYS A 69 -43.81 8.89 -26.71
C LYS A 69 -42.96 9.02 -25.45
N ILE A 70 -41.79 8.36 -25.39
CA ILE A 70 -40.88 8.44 -24.22
C ILE A 70 -39.72 9.42 -24.45
N LEU A 71 -39.41 9.80 -25.68
CA LEU A 71 -38.30 10.69 -26.01
C LEU A 71 -38.64 12.19 -25.91
N SER A 72 -39.91 12.58 -25.85
CA SER A 72 -40.28 14.02 -25.78
C SER A 72 -40.30 14.60 -24.36
N ASN A 73 -40.07 13.81 -23.30
CA ASN A 73 -40.04 14.29 -21.92
C ASN A 73 -38.61 14.41 -21.32
N LEU A 74 -37.56 14.22 -22.12
CA LEU A 74 -36.17 14.35 -21.66
C LEU A 74 -35.50 15.68 -22.02
N GLU A 75 -36.17 16.57 -22.76
CA GLU A 75 -35.58 17.84 -23.19
C GLU A 75 -35.93 19.08 -22.33
N GLN A 76 -36.57 18.89 -21.17
CA GLN A 76 -36.84 20.00 -20.24
C GLN A 76 -36.47 19.66 -18.78
N ILE A 77 -35.29 19.13 -18.55
CA ILE A 77 -34.66 19.18 -17.23
C ILE A 77 -33.46 20.13 -17.37
N GLU A 78 -33.69 21.39 -17.02
CA GLU A 78 -32.60 22.29 -16.68
C GLU A 78 -31.73 21.55 -15.63
N PRO A 79 -30.39 21.60 -15.74
CA PRO A 79 -29.55 21.00 -14.72
C PRO A 79 -29.81 21.77 -13.42
N GLN A 80 -30.66 21.24 -12.57
CA GLN A 80 -30.66 21.64 -11.19
C GLN A 80 -29.22 21.40 -10.71
N LYS A 81 -28.52 22.48 -10.32
CA LYS A 81 -27.33 22.40 -9.50
C LYS A 81 -27.71 21.57 -8.28
N SER A 82 -27.53 20.26 -8.39
CA SER A 82 -27.59 19.40 -7.22
C SER A 82 -26.45 19.88 -6.32
N ASN A 83 -26.80 20.43 -5.17
CA ASN A 83 -25.92 20.47 -4.01
C ASN A 83 -25.64 19.01 -3.60
N LYS A 84 -24.86 18.29 -4.40
CA LYS A 84 -24.15 17.09 -3.95
C LYS A 84 -23.16 17.63 -2.93
N VAL A 85 -23.44 17.39 -1.67
CA VAL A 85 -22.40 17.44 -0.63
C VAL A 85 -21.26 16.59 -1.17
N ASN A 86 -20.15 17.23 -1.51
CA ASN A 86 -19.02 16.55 -2.12
C ASN A 86 -18.43 15.63 -1.06
N SER A 87 -18.60 14.32 -1.20
CA SER A 87 -18.13 13.34 -0.21
C SER A 87 -16.60 13.24 -0.17
N GLY A 88 -15.91 13.76 -1.18
CA GLY A 88 -14.46 13.73 -1.32
C GLY A 88 -13.72 14.59 -0.28
N ILE A 89 -12.41 14.41 -0.23
CA ILE A 89 -11.47 15.20 0.59
C ILE A 89 -11.00 16.37 -0.26
N LEU A 90 -11.20 17.58 0.19
CA LEU A 90 -10.77 18.81 -0.51
C LEU A 90 -9.25 18.85 -0.58
N LEU A 91 -8.67 18.82 -1.77
CA LEU A 91 -7.23 18.99 -1.97
C LEU A 91 -6.86 20.47 -2.06
N GLY A 92 -7.57 21.25 -2.87
CA GLY A 92 -7.25 22.63 -3.08
C GLY A 92 -8.04 23.25 -4.22
N GLU A 93 -7.49 24.30 -4.83
CA GLU A 93 -8.06 25.03 -5.95
C GLU A 93 -7.29 24.71 -7.23
N ASN A 94 -7.99 24.26 -8.24
CA ASN A 94 -7.45 24.05 -9.58
C ASN A 94 -6.97 25.38 -10.17
N ILE A 95 -5.71 25.44 -10.56
CA ILE A 95 -5.12 26.71 -11.05
C ILE A 95 -5.69 27.11 -12.41
N GLU A 96 -6.14 26.17 -13.22
CA GLU A 96 -6.63 26.43 -14.57
C GLU A 96 -8.11 26.84 -14.58
N THR A 97 -8.93 26.16 -13.75
CA THR A 97 -10.39 26.39 -13.74
C THR A 97 -10.86 27.29 -12.61
N GLY A 98 -10.10 27.39 -11.51
CA GLY A 98 -10.51 28.06 -10.28
C GLY A 98 -11.50 27.27 -9.43
N ASP A 99 -11.85 26.05 -9.83
CA ASP A 99 -12.74 25.16 -9.08
C ASP A 99 -12.02 24.45 -7.96
N ASP A 100 -12.77 23.92 -7.00
CA ASP A 100 -12.24 23.09 -5.94
C ASP A 100 -11.95 21.66 -6.44
N ASP A 101 -10.73 21.19 -6.21
CA ASP A 101 -10.30 19.83 -6.51
C ASP A 101 -10.45 18.94 -5.30
N TYR A 102 -11.04 17.77 -5.50
CA TYR A 102 -11.29 16.78 -4.45
C TYR A 102 -10.61 15.43 -4.75
N TRP A 103 -10.11 14.81 -3.70
CA TRP A 103 -9.73 13.40 -3.69
C TRP A 103 -10.87 12.58 -3.12
N ASP A 104 -11.32 11.60 -3.86
CA ASP A 104 -12.37 10.70 -3.42
C ASP A 104 -11.82 9.28 -3.22
N PRO A 105 -11.45 8.91 -1.99
CA PRO A 105 -10.99 7.58 -1.68
C PRO A 105 -12.12 6.59 -1.39
N PHE A 106 -13.39 7.05 -1.40
CA PHE A 106 -14.51 6.25 -0.93
C PHE A 106 -15.08 5.34 -2.02
N PRO A 107 -15.27 4.02 -1.74
CA PRO A 107 -15.79 3.06 -2.73
C PRO A 107 -17.19 3.38 -3.22
N GLU A 108 -18.00 4.06 -2.41
CA GLU A 108 -19.39 4.42 -2.69
C GLU A 108 -19.53 5.40 -3.85
N SER A 109 -18.51 6.20 -4.11
CA SER A 109 -18.45 7.14 -5.23
C SER A 109 -18.05 6.50 -6.55
N GLY A 110 -17.68 5.20 -6.55
CA GLY A 110 -17.11 4.49 -7.69
C GLY A 110 -15.58 4.50 -7.73
N SER A 111 -14.91 5.15 -6.76
CA SER A 111 -13.45 5.04 -6.61
C SER A 111 -13.06 3.59 -6.36
N THR A 112 -12.06 3.12 -7.12
CA THR A 112 -11.63 1.72 -7.04
C THR A 112 -10.44 1.51 -6.12
N ASN A 113 -9.75 2.58 -5.71
CA ASN A 113 -8.51 2.47 -4.93
C ASN A 113 -8.29 3.69 -4.02
N PRO A 114 -8.30 3.52 -2.67
CA PRO A 114 -8.14 4.61 -1.72
C PRO A 114 -6.68 5.03 -1.50
N HIS A 115 -5.70 4.34 -2.09
CA HIS A 115 -4.30 4.63 -1.81
C HIS A 115 -3.82 5.88 -2.56
N ALA A 116 -3.08 6.73 -1.85
CA ALA A 116 -2.47 7.95 -2.38
C ALA A 116 -0.95 7.94 -2.21
N LEU A 117 -0.26 8.64 -3.12
CA LEU A 117 1.18 8.81 -3.12
C LEU A 117 1.49 10.31 -3.18
N ILE A 118 2.40 10.77 -2.32
CA ILE A 118 2.81 12.17 -2.23
C ILE A 118 4.33 12.24 -2.44
N VAL A 119 4.76 13.00 -3.44
CA VAL A 119 6.18 13.13 -3.80
C VAL A 119 6.57 14.59 -3.89
N GLY A 120 7.80 14.92 -3.51
CA GLY A 120 8.38 16.25 -3.71
C GLY A 120 9.52 16.52 -2.75
N GLU A 121 10.32 17.51 -3.04
CA GLU A 121 11.46 17.92 -2.22
C GLU A 121 11.09 18.28 -0.77
N SER A 122 12.10 18.46 0.04
CA SER A 122 11.90 18.98 1.41
C SER A 122 11.37 20.42 1.37
N GLY A 123 10.39 20.71 2.24
CA GLY A 123 9.85 22.07 2.39
C GLY A 123 8.82 22.50 1.35
N VAL A 124 8.46 21.68 0.36
CA VAL A 124 7.46 22.00 -0.68
C VAL A 124 6.00 21.97 -0.20
N GLY A 125 5.73 21.39 0.99
CA GLY A 125 4.40 21.36 1.60
C GLY A 125 3.78 19.97 1.80
N LYS A 126 4.55 18.87 1.65
CA LYS A 126 4.02 17.50 1.82
C LYS A 126 3.39 17.27 3.20
N THR A 127 4.13 17.54 4.27
CA THR A 127 3.65 17.34 5.66
C THR A 127 2.41 18.16 5.95
N GLU A 128 2.36 19.41 5.49
CA GLU A 128 1.19 20.27 5.65
C GLU A 128 -0.02 19.74 4.86
N THR A 129 0.21 19.20 3.69
CA THR A 129 -0.84 18.54 2.89
C THR A 129 -1.37 17.31 3.62
N ILE A 130 -0.49 16.47 4.16
CA ILE A 130 -0.90 15.28 4.93
C ILE A 130 -1.72 15.72 6.15
N ARG A 131 -1.24 16.70 6.93
CA ARG A 131 -2.00 17.23 8.07
C ARG A 131 -3.40 17.69 7.67
N SER A 132 -3.50 18.44 6.57
CA SER A 132 -4.79 18.91 6.06
C SER A 132 -5.72 17.77 5.65
N VAL A 133 -5.19 16.78 4.95
CA VAL A 133 -5.95 15.60 4.50
C VAL A 133 -6.42 14.76 5.69
N VAL A 134 -5.53 14.41 6.63
CA VAL A 134 -5.92 13.58 7.78
C VAL A 134 -6.86 14.30 8.74
N THR A 135 -6.77 15.63 8.83
CA THR A 135 -7.74 16.42 9.60
C THR A 135 -9.12 16.34 8.98
N GLU A 136 -9.23 16.50 7.67
CA GLU A 136 -10.52 16.38 6.99
C GLU A 136 -11.06 14.95 7.00
N LEU A 137 -10.19 13.94 6.88
CA LEU A 137 -10.59 12.54 7.11
C LEU A 137 -11.18 12.36 8.52
N ALA A 138 -10.55 12.94 9.54
CA ALA A 138 -11.03 12.90 10.91
C ALA A 138 -12.40 13.56 11.05
N GLN A 139 -12.65 14.70 10.40
CA GLN A 139 -13.97 15.36 10.39
C GLN A 139 -15.05 14.51 9.71
N LYS A 140 -14.66 13.57 8.84
CA LYS A 140 -15.57 12.61 8.18
C LYS A 140 -15.68 11.26 8.92
N GLY A 141 -15.15 11.17 10.14
CA GLY A 141 -15.19 9.94 10.95
C GLY A 141 -14.16 8.88 10.55
N ILE A 142 -13.18 9.22 9.68
CA ILE A 142 -12.15 8.29 9.22
C ILE A 142 -10.88 8.49 10.04
N ASN A 143 -10.38 7.41 10.61
CA ASN A 143 -9.18 7.45 11.44
C ASN A 143 -7.89 7.48 10.60
N SER A 144 -6.80 7.95 11.19
CA SER A 144 -5.48 7.89 10.55
C SER A 144 -4.41 7.45 11.56
N ILE A 145 -3.46 6.64 11.10
CA ILE A 145 -2.27 6.23 11.85
C ILE A 145 -1.06 6.77 11.10
N ILE A 146 -0.33 7.68 11.70
CA ILE A 146 0.85 8.30 11.09
C ILE A 146 2.11 7.69 11.70
N PHE A 147 2.98 7.13 10.87
CA PHE A 147 4.32 6.71 11.25
C PHE A 147 5.28 7.88 11.00
N ASP A 148 5.63 8.59 12.07
CA ASP A 148 6.45 9.82 12.01
C ASP A 148 7.90 9.53 12.34
N TYR A 149 8.77 9.61 11.34
CA TYR A 149 10.22 9.41 11.50
C TYR A 149 10.98 10.71 11.82
N GLY A 150 10.33 11.88 11.59
CA GLY A 150 11.03 13.17 11.55
C GLY A 150 10.60 14.21 12.58
N GLN A 151 9.55 13.99 13.36
CA GLN A 151 8.80 14.97 14.17
C GLN A 151 7.93 15.93 13.34
N GLY A 152 7.71 15.64 12.07
CA GLY A 152 6.81 16.46 11.23
C GLY A 152 5.37 16.52 11.74
N PHE A 153 4.98 15.59 12.61
CA PHE A 153 3.63 15.52 13.18
C PHE A 153 3.61 15.62 14.71
N SER A 154 4.76 15.89 15.36
CA SER A 154 4.84 16.07 16.82
C SER A 154 3.82 17.11 17.30
N LEU A 155 3.20 16.84 18.45
CA LEU A 155 2.22 17.76 19.06
C LEU A 155 2.85 19.08 19.50
N ASP A 156 4.14 19.08 19.84
CA ASP A 156 4.86 20.28 20.31
C ASP A 156 4.95 21.37 19.23
N ASP A 157 5.03 20.97 17.95
CA ASP A 157 5.19 21.86 16.80
C ASP A 157 3.94 21.89 15.88
N ALA A 158 2.85 21.26 16.31
CA ALA A 158 1.64 21.15 15.50
C ALA A 158 0.84 22.46 15.47
N PRO A 159 0.24 22.84 14.31
CA PRO A 159 -0.65 23.98 14.24
C PRO A 159 -1.86 23.81 15.17
N PRO A 160 -2.35 24.91 15.82
CA PRO A 160 -3.51 24.82 16.72
C PRO A 160 -4.75 24.19 16.06
N GLU A 161 -4.97 24.45 14.80
CA GLU A 161 -6.10 23.91 14.04
C GLU A 161 -5.99 22.38 13.88
N PHE A 162 -4.76 21.86 13.71
CA PHE A 162 -4.54 20.42 13.67
C PHE A 162 -4.89 19.76 15.02
N LEU A 163 -4.46 20.38 16.12
CA LEU A 163 -4.73 19.89 17.48
C LEU A 163 -6.24 19.90 17.79
N GLU A 164 -6.93 20.96 17.38
CA GLU A 164 -8.37 21.13 17.65
C GLU A 164 -9.23 20.17 16.83
N TYR A 165 -8.98 20.09 15.52
CA TYR A 165 -9.87 19.37 14.59
C TYR A 165 -9.50 17.91 14.37
N ALA A 166 -8.21 17.54 14.38
CA ALA A 166 -7.77 16.15 14.24
C ALA A 166 -7.69 15.41 15.57
N ARG A 167 -7.62 16.13 16.68
CA ARG A 167 -7.52 15.58 18.06
C ARG A 167 -6.47 14.45 18.15
N PRO A 168 -5.22 14.71 17.73
CA PRO A 168 -4.22 13.69 17.60
C PRO A 168 -3.79 13.11 18.95
N VAL A 169 -3.45 11.82 18.94
CA VAL A 169 -2.84 11.08 20.04
C VAL A 169 -1.45 10.69 19.62
N GLU A 170 -0.43 11.15 20.35
CA GLU A 170 0.97 10.85 20.07
C GLU A 170 1.50 9.75 21.00
N ILE A 171 2.20 8.78 20.41
CA ILE A 171 2.79 7.61 21.08
C ILE A 171 4.27 7.60 20.73
N HIS A 172 5.13 7.74 21.73
CA HIS A 172 6.58 7.74 21.55
C HIS A 172 7.16 6.33 21.68
N ALA A 173 7.44 5.69 20.55
CA ALA A 173 7.93 4.32 20.49
C ALA A 173 9.26 4.13 21.27
N SER A 174 10.15 5.12 21.24
CA SER A 174 11.46 5.05 21.94
C SER A 174 11.36 5.26 23.45
N ARG A 175 10.48 6.17 23.91
CA ARG A 175 10.36 6.56 25.32
C ARG A 175 9.38 5.63 26.07
N ASP A 176 8.19 5.46 25.52
CA ASP A 176 7.08 4.85 26.22
C ASP A 176 6.96 3.35 25.89
N GLY A 177 7.56 2.93 24.75
CA GLY A 177 7.41 1.60 24.20
C GLY A 177 5.99 1.37 23.67
N ILE A 178 5.78 0.23 23.05
CA ILE A 178 4.50 -0.14 22.41
C ILE A 178 4.08 -1.51 22.93
N ASN A 179 2.84 -1.60 23.42
CA ASN A 179 2.25 -2.85 23.92
C ASN A 179 1.58 -3.63 22.76
N ILE A 180 2.33 -3.84 21.68
CA ILE A 180 1.97 -4.73 20.56
C ILE A 180 3.04 -5.80 20.46
N ASN A 181 2.63 -7.07 20.47
CA ASN A 181 3.57 -8.18 20.46
C ASN A 181 3.84 -8.64 19.01
N PRO A 182 5.10 -8.56 18.51
CA PRO A 182 5.47 -9.01 17.17
C PRO A 182 5.32 -10.51 16.92
N PHE A 183 5.26 -11.31 17.99
CA PHE A 183 5.05 -12.77 17.90
C PHE A 183 3.57 -13.18 17.97
N GLN A 184 2.65 -12.22 17.94
CA GLN A 184 1.21 -12.50 17.89
C GLN A 184 0.85 -13.38 16.69
N LEU A 185 0.07 -14.42 16.94
CA LEU A 185 -0.52 -15.25 15.90
C LEU A 185 -1.82 -14.61 15.38
N PHE A 186 -2.05 -14.76 14.07
CA PHE A 186 -3.22 -14.21 13.39
C PHE A 186 -3.90 -15.31 12.55
N PRO A 187 -5.17 -15.14 12.14
CA PRO A 187 -5.90 -16.12 11.34
C PRO A 187 -5.24 -16.49 10.02
N PHE A 188 -4.38 -15.65 9.45
CA PHE A 188 -3.62 -15.98 8.23
C PHE A 188 -2.38 -16.83 8.48
N ASP A 189 -1.98 -17.04 9.74
CA ASP A 189 -0.86 -17.90 10.12
C ASP A 189 -1.31 -19.37 10.12
N ILE A 190 -1.67 -19.89 8.95
CA ILE A 190 -2.26 -21.24 8.77
C ILE A 190 -1.36 -22.39 9.26
N ASN A 191 -0.05 -22.16 9.38
CA ASN A 191 0.90 -23.07 9.99
C ASN A 191 1.33 -22.60 11.39
N GLY A 192 0.55 -21.73 12.01
CA GLY A 192 0.74 -21.22 13.36
C GLY A 192 2.13 -20.62 13.61
N PRO A 193 2.85 -21.09 14.64
CA PRO A 193 4.15 -20.55 15.02
C PRO A 193 5.21 -20.61 13.93
N LEU A 194 5.09 -21.51 12.94
CA LEU A 194 6.01 -21.55 11.80
C LEU A 194 5.88 -20.32 10.89
N ASN A 195 4.65 -19.83 10.67
CA ASN A 195 4.43 -18.61 9.92
C ASN A 195 4.93 -17.37 10.68
N VAL A 196 4.72 -17.33 12.00
CA VAL A 196 5.25 -16.24 12.86
C VAL A 196 6.77 -16.20 12.77
N ALA A 197 7.43 -17.33 12.95
CA ALA A 197 8.89 -17.43 12.90
C ALA A 197 9.45 -17.01 11.53
N GLN A 198 8.78 -17.43 10.44
CA GLN A 198 9.16 -17.00 9.10
C GLN A 198 9.00 -15.48 8.93
N ARG A 199 7.86 -14.91 9.33
CA ARG A 199 7.57 -13.47 9.26
C ARG A 199 8.60 -12.64 10.04
N VAL A 200 8.95 -13.08 11.24
CA VAL A 200 9.96 -12.41 12.07
C VAL A 200 11.34 -12.46 11.41
N ALA A 201 11.77 -13.62 10.94
CA ALA A 201 13.05 -13.78 10.28
C ALA A 201 13.14 -12.98 8.98
N ASP A 202 12.09 -12.97 8.18
CA ASP A 202 11.98 -12.19 6.94
C ASP A 202 12.04 -10.69 7.20
N THR A 203 11.39 -10.20 8.26
CA THR A 203 11.41 -8.79 8.65
C THR A 203 12.83 -8.36 9.01
N PHE A 204 13.53 -9.13 9.83
CA PHE A 204 14.92 -8.83 10.18
C PHE A 204 15.85 -8.91 8.97
N GLN A 205 15.68 -9.87 8.08
CA GLN A 205 16.49 -9.99 6.86
C GLN A 205 16.28 -8.81 5.90
N ARG A 206 15.05 -8.32 5.76
CA ARG A 206 14.77 -7.13 4.95
C ARG A 206 15.42 -5.86 5.49
N VAL A 207 15.43 -5.71 6.80
CA VAL A 207 15.96 -4.50 7.43
C VAL A 207 17.48 -4.54 7.55
N TYR A 208 18.03 -5.67 7.98
CA TYR A 208 19.47 -5.83 8.21
C TYR A 208 20.11 -6.62 7.06
N SER A 209 20.77 -5.91 6.15
CA SER A 209 21.41 -6.52 4.97
C SER A 209 22.50 -7.55 5.31
N GLN A 210 23.00 -7.55 6.55
CA GLN A 210 23.98 -8.50 7.06
C GLN A 210 23.36 -9.87 7.40
N ILE A 211 22.02 -9.96 7.51
CA ILE A 211 21.31 -11.21 7.78
C ILE A 211 21.18 -12.00 6.47
N GLY A 212 22.13 -12.90 6.22
CA GLY A 212 22.10 -13.81 5.10
C GLY A 212 21.30 -15.09 5.39
N VAL A 213 21.33 -16.03 4.46
CA VAL A 213 20.52 -17.27 4.53
C VAL A 213 20.73 -18.08 5.81
N GLN A 214 21.98 -18.16 6.30
CA GLN A 214 22.30 -18.94 7.51
C GLN A 214 21.77 -18.23 8.77
N GLN A 215 21.97 -16.93 8.88
CA GLN A 215 21.47 -16.11 9.99
C GLN A 215 19.95 -16.13 10.03
N HIS A 216 19.30 -16.02 8.88
CA HIS A 216 17.84 -16.12 8.75
C HIS A 216 17.33 -17.50 9.25
N ALA A 217 17.99 -18.59 8.86
CA ALA A 217 17.60 -19.94 9.31
C ALA A 217 17.74 -20.10 10.84
N VAL A 218 18.85 -19.61 11.42
CA VAL A 218 19.06 -19.65 12.88
C VAL A 218 18.05 -18.78 13.61
N LEU A 219 17.77 -17.57 13.12
CA LEU A 219 16.78 -16.69 13.72
C LEU A 219 15.38 -17.31 13.68
N ARG A 220 14.97 -17.87 12.54
CA ARG A 220 13.70 -18.57 12.41
C ARG A 220 13.59 -19.73 13.39
N GLN A 221 14.65 -20.54 13.51
CA GLN A 221 14.67 -21.67 14.45
C GLN A 221 14.58 -21.20 15.90
N ALA A 222 15.31 -20.15 16.28
CA ALA A 222 15.24 -19.57 17.62
C ALA A 222 13.82 -19.07 17.98
N VAL A 223 13.10 -18.50 17.02
CA VAL A 223 11.70 -18.08 17.24
C VAL A 223 10.76 -19.28 17.40
N ILE A 224 10.95 -20.36 16.62
CA ILE A 224 10.15 -21.59 16.75
C ILE A 224 10.36 -22.19 18.15
N GLU A 225 11.60 -22.31 18.60
CA GLU A 225 11.93 -22.84 19.92
C GLU A 225 11.36 -21.96 21.05
N LEU A 226 11.52 -20.64 20.94
CA LEU A 226 10.94 -19.69 21.87
C LEU A 226 9.41 -19.82 22.00
N LEU A 227 8.69 -19.95 20.89
CA LEU A 227 7.25 -20.14 20.89
C LEU A 227 6.88 -21.50 21.51
N SER A 228 7.62 -22.56 21.18
CA SER A 228 7.41 -23.89 21.75
C SER A 228 7.64 -23.93 23.27
N ASP A 229 8.71 -23.24 23.76
CA ASP A 229 9.00 -23.09 25.19
C ASP A 229 7.92 -22.29 25.93
N SER A 230 7.21 -21.43 25.20
CA SER A 230 6.04 -20.68 25.70
C SER A 230 4.72 -21.44 25.49
N GLU A 231 4.79 -22.76 25.31
CA GLU A 231 3.65 -23.66 25.12
C GLU A 231 2.79 -23.31 23.87
N ILE A 232 3.38 -22.75 22.82
CA ILE A 232 2.76 -22.51 21.52
C ILE A 232 3.37 -23.47 20.50
N LYS A 233 2.70 -24.60 20.26
CA LYS A 233 3.24 -25.75 19.53
C LYS A 233 2.70 -25.84 18.11
N ALA A 234 3.56 -26.06 17.12
CA ALA A 234 3.16 -26.12 15.72
C ALA A 234 2.18 -27.26 15.40
N GLU A 235 2.28 -28.36 16.13
CA GLU A 235 1.45 -29.54 15.96
C GLU A 235 0.12 -29.52 16.74
N ASN A 236 -0.12 -28.46 17.55
CA ASN A 236 -1.33 -28.36 18.36
C ASN A 236 -1.95 -26.96 18.28
N GLU A 237 -2.96 -26.79 17.43
CA GLU A 237 -3.67 -25.52 17.19
C GLU A 237 -4.34 -24.95 18.44
N GLU A 238 -4.74 -25.77 19.41
CA GLU A 238 -5.34 -25.31 20.66
C GLU A 238 -4.37 -24.41 21.45
N THR A 239 -3.06 -24.61 21.28
CA THR A 239 -2.04 -23.83 21.96
C THR A 239 -1.77 -22.46 21.32
N TRP A 240 -2.30 -22.20 20.13
CA TRP A 240 -2.06 -20.94 19.40
C TRP A 240 -2.78 -19.74 20.00
N GLN A 241 -3.66 -19.98 20.97
CA GLN A 241 -4.35 -18.94 21.72
C GLN A 241 -3.58 -18.49 22.99
N ASN A 242 -2.47 -19.18 23.31
CA ASN A 242 -1.64 -18.79 24.43
C ASN A 242 -0.95 -17.45 24.18
N ASP A 243 -0.64 -16.71 25.24
CA ASP A 243 0.06 -15.45 25.14
C ASP A 243 1.47 -15.64 24.62
N PRO A 244 1.84 -14.97 23.52
CA PRO A 244 3.18 -15.10 22.95
C PRO A 244 4.24 -14.41 23.80
N PRO A 245 5.50 -14.92 23.79
CA PRO A 245 6.61 -14.33 24.50
C PRO A 245 6.98 -12.95 23.90
N TRP A 246 7.75 -12.15 24.65
CA TRP A 246 8.29 -10.87 24.19
C TRP A 246 9.72 -11.00 23.65
N PHE A 247 10.26 -9.92 23.03
CA PHE A 247 11.59 -9.94 22.41
C PHE A 247 12.74 -10.28 23.34
N HIS A 248 12.65 -10.01 24.64
CA HIS A 248 13.70 -10.44 25.58
C HIS A 248 13.83 -11.97 25.65
N GLY A 249 12.73 -12.73 25.41
CA GLY A 249 12.78 -14.18 25.27
C GLY A 249 13.63 -14.60 24.08
N LEU A 250 13.50 -13.93 22.93
CA LEU A 250 14.33 -14.17 21.75
C LEU A 250 15.81 -13.85 22.00
N GLN A 251 16.11 -12.78 22.75
CA GLN A 251 17.46 -12.49 23.18
C GLN A 251 18.04 -13.65 23.97
N ASN A 252 17.35 -14.13 25.00
CA ASN A 252 17.78 -15.23 25.84
C ASN A 252 18.02 -16.51 25.01
N GLN A 253 17.13 -16.83 24.08
CA GLN A 253 17.28 -17.99 23.20
C GLN A 253 18.52 -17.89 22.31
N LEU A 254 18.78 -16.75 21.70
CA LEU A 254 19.99 -16.52 20.90
C LEU A 254 21.26 -16.53 21.74
N GLU A 255 21.22 -16.01 22.97
CA GLU A 255 22.34 -16.06 23.94
C GLU A 255 22.67 -17.51 24.34
N GLN A 256 21.68 -18.33 24.61
CA GLN A 256 21.86 -19.77 24.90
C GLN A 256 22.52 -20.48 23.72
N LEU A 257 21.98 -20.31 22.50
CA LEU A 257 22.58 -20.88 21.29
C LEU A 257 24.03 -20.39 21.05
N SER A 258 24.33 -19.13 21.35
CA SER A 258 25.67 -18.56 21.18
C SER A 258 26.70 -19.05 22.21
N ASN A 259 26.23 -19.48 23.38
CA ASN A 259 27.08 -19.96 24.48
C ASN A 259 27.23 -21.48 24.51
N ASP A 260 26.39 -22.23 23.77
CA ASP A 260 26.48 -23.68 23.69
C ASP A 260 27.73 -24.15 22.91
N GLY A 261 28.74 -24.62 23.63
CA GLY A 261 30.02 -25.05 23.06
C GLY A 261 29.92 -26.23 22.08
N GLY A 262 28.85 -27.01 22.16
CA GLY A 262 28.57 -28.17 21.29
C GLY A 262 27.76 -27.82 20.03
N ASN A 263 27.15 -26.63 19.99
CA ASN A 263 26.27 -26.24 18.89
C ASN A 263 27.07 -25.75 17.67
N PRO A 264 26.92 -26.39 16.50
CA PRO A 264 27.59 -25.96 15.27
C PRO A 264 27.14 -24.55 14.80
N GLN A 265 25.96 -24.09 15.20
CA GLN A 265 25.40 -22.78 14.85
C GLN A 265 25.80 -21.65 15.80
N ARG A 266 26.57 -21.93 16.83
CA ARG A 266 27.00 -20.98 17.88
C ARG A 266 27.47 -19.63 17.32
N ARG A 267 28.37 -19.64 16.33
CA ARG A 267 28.93 -18.41 15.74
C ARG A 267 27.87 -17.63 14.95
N ILE A 268 26.95 -18.35 14.31
CA ILE A 268 25.87 -17.73 13.53
C ILE A 268 24.89 -17.04 14.48
N ALA A 269 24.51 -17.71 15.59
CA ALA A 269 23.66 -17.12 16.64
C ALA A 269 24.26 -15.86 17.26
N ALA A 270 25.57 -15.88 17.57
CA ALA A 270 26.29 -14.71 18.07
C ALA A 270 26.27 -13.53 17.06
N ASN A 271 26.42 -13.83 15.76
CA ASN A 271 26.34 -12.80 14.72
C ASN A 271 24.92 -12.22 14.61
N VAL A 272 23.88 -13.07 14.63
CA VAL A 272 22.49 -12.62 14.64
C VAL A 272 22.24 -11.68 15.82
N LEU A 273 22.60 -12.12 17.03
CA LEU A 273 22.43 -11.36 18.26
C LEU A 273 23.10 -9.98 18.15
N SER A 274 24.32 -9.92 17.60
CA SER A 274 25.06 -8.67 17.38
C SER A 274 24.33 -7.74 16.41
N HIS A 275 23.80 -8.27 15.31
CA HIS A 275 23.12 -7.46 14.27
C HIS A 275 21.81 -6.85 14.75
N ILE A 276 21.02 -7.58 15.55
CA ILE A 276 19.71 -7.13 16.02
C ILE A 276 19.73 -6.61 17.48
N SER A 277 20.91 -6.38 18.05
CA SER A 277 21.08 -5.98 19.47
C SER A 277 20.29 -4.73 19.86
N THR A 278 20.15 -3.77 18.95
CA THR A 278 19.40 -2.53 19.18
C THR A 278 17.93 -2.78 19.52
N VAL A 279 17.32 -3.84 18.97
CA VAL A 279 15.93 -4.23 19.29
C VAL A 279 15.77 -4.54 20.78
N PHE A 280 16.77 -5.19 21.38
CA PHE A 280 16.75 -5.57 22.78
C PHE A 280 17.12 -4.40 23.71
N VAL A 281 18.09 -3.58 23.32
CA VAL A 281 18.54 -2.41 24.10
C VAL A 281 17.42 -1.39 24.24
N PHE A 282 16.73 -1.05 23.15
CA PHE A 282 15.63 -0.08 23.19
C PHE A 282 14.35 -0.66 23.78
N ASN A 283 14.16 -1.99 23.69
CA ASN A 283 13.00 -2.71 24.21
C ASN A 283 11.66 -2.01 23.85
N THR A 284 11.53 -1.63 22.58
CA THR A 284 10.40 -0.86 22.08
C THR A 284 9.08 -1.64 22.19
N PHE A 285 9.11 -2.94 21.89
CA PHE A 285 7.97 -3.82 22.07
C PHE A 285 8.05 -4.50 23.44
N ARG A 286 7.19 -4.07 24.37
CA ARG A 286 7.21 -4.56 25.74
C ARG A 286 5.83 -4.60 26.37
N GLU A 287 5.64 -5.53 27.28
CA GLU A 287 4.51 -5.53 28.18
C GLU A 287 4.50 -4.26 29.03
N GLY A 288 3.34 -3.62 29.15
CA GLY A 288 3.22 -2.35 29.90
C GLY A 288 3.74 -1.11 29.14
N GLY A 289 4.08 -1.23 27.85
CA GLY A 289 4.27 -0.08 26.97
C GLY A 289 2.94 0.69 26.76
N GLU A 290 3.01 1.82 26.06
CA GLU A 290 1.83 2.62 25.73
C GLU A 290 0.77 1.73 25.09
N LYS A 291 -0.46 1.83 25.61
CA LYS A 291 -1.58 1.01 25.11
C LYS A 291 -2.06 1.52 23.76
N LEU A 292 -1.43 1.08 22.70
CA LEU A 292 -1.98 1.15 21.36
C LEU A 292 -2.66 -0.19 21.07
N THR A 293 -3.99 -0.18 20.94
CA THR A 293 -4.69 -1.34 20.41
C THR A 293 -5.33 -1.01 19.08
N TRP A 294 -5.21 -1.91 18.14
CA TRP A 294 -5.85 -1.71 16.82
C TRP A 294 -7.39 -1.66 16.94
N LYS A 295 -7.93 -2.28 17.99
CA LYS A 295 -9.34 -2.18 18.32
C LYS A 295 -9.72 -0.74 18.65
N ASP A 296 -8.97 -0.05 19.52
CA ASP A 296 -9.23 1.35 19.86
C ASP A 296 -9.11 2.26 18.64
N VAL A 297 -8.15 1.95 17.75
CA VAL A 297 -8.00 2.66 16.47
C VAL A 297 -9.20 2.42 15.55
N ALA A 298 -9.70 1.18 15.47
CA ALA A 298 -10.82 0.83 14.59
C ALA A 298 -12.18 1.35 15.11
N GLU A 299 -12.33 1.45 16.43
CA GLU A 299 -13.56 1.93 17.10
C GLU A 299 -13.57 3.45 17.32
N ALA A 300 -12.44 4.13 17.12
CA ALA A 300 -12.37 5.58 17.17
C ALA A 300 -13.23 6.20 16.06
N ASP A 301 -13.69 7.41 16.31
CA ASP A 301 -14.47 8.20 15.38
C ASP A 301 -13.68 9.47 15.01
N GLY A 302 -13.03 9.43 13.84
CA GLY A 302 -12.26 10.55 13.32
C GLY A 302 -11.10 10.97 14.21
N LYS A 303 -10.20 10.05 14.55
CA LYS A 303 -8.98 10.34 15.31
C LYS A 303 -7.71 10.13 14.49
N VAL A 304 -6.68 10.91 14.82
CA VAL A 304 -5.33 10.75 14.29
C VAL A 304 -4.41 10.19 15.36
N PHE A 305 -3.81 9.04 15.09
CA PHE A 305 -2.80 8.41 15.96
C PHE A 305 -1.43 8.65 15.34
N ILE A 306 -0.50 9.19 16.10
CA ILE A 306 0.87 9.48 15.65
C ILE A 306 1.81 8.55 16.39
N ILE A 307 2.48 7.67 15.67
CA ILE A 307 3.53 6.81 16.21
C ILE A 307 4.87 7.52 15.95
N GLN A 308 5.38 8.16 16.97
CA GLN A 308 6.64 8.88 16.92
C GLN A 308 7.81 7.91 17.02
N LEU A 309 8.57 7.79 15.93
CA LEU A 309 9.71 6.88 15.79
C LEU A 309 11.05 7.57 16.03
N LYS A 310 11.08 8.91 16.03
CA LYS A 310 12.32 9.66 16.28
C LYS A 310 12.93 9.29 17.64
N GLY A 311 14.24 9.14 17.65
CA GLY A 311 15.00 8.71 18.83
C GLY A 311 15.35 7.21 18.81
N LEU A 312 14.78 6.45 17.90
CA LEU A 312 15.24 5.11 17.57
C LEU A 312 16.39 5.17 16.55
N GLU A 313 17.22 4.14 16.52
CA GLU A 313 18.22 3.95 15.47
C GLU A 313 17.50 3.61 14.15
N HIS A 314 18.08 4.02 13.03
CA HIS A 314 17.42 3.96 11.71
C HIS A 314 16.90 2.56 11.33
N SER A 315 17.69 1.49 11.59
CA SER A 315 17.24 0.13 11.31
C SER A 315 16.10 -0.28 12.26
N LEU A 316 16.13 0.19 13.50
CA LEU A 316 15.08 -0.07 14.48
C LEU A 316 13.77 0.64 14.14
N GLU A 317 13.81 1.89 13.62
CA GLU A 317 12.62 2.57 13.10
C GLU A 317 11.92 1.71 12.06
N ARG A 318 12.68 1.09 11.13
CA ARG A 318 12.17 0.21 10.09
C ARG A 318 11.58 -1.08 10.66
N VAL A 319 12.30 -1.73 11.57
CA VAL A 319 11.82 -2.97 12.24
C VAL A 319 10.51 -2.70 12.96
N VAL A 320 10.42 -1.61 13.72
CA VAL A 320 9.22 -1.23 14.47
C VAL A 320 8.06 -1.00 13.52
N THR A 321 8.27 -0.25 12.45
CA THR A 321 7.20 0.01 11.46
C THR A 321 6.74 -1.28 10.79
N GLU A 322 7.65 -2.16 10.35
CA GLU A 322 7.27 -3.41 9.70
C GLU A 322 6.45 -4.31 10.63
N PHE A 323 6.85 -4.46 11.89
CA PHE A 323 6.09 -5.27 12.85
C PHE A 323 4.72 -4.67 13.18
N LEU A 324 4.63 -3.35 13.30
CA LEU A 324 3.34 -2.68 13.52
C LEU A 324 2.41 -2.86 12.31
N LEU A 325 2.93 -2.75 11.09
CA LEU A 325 2.14 -2.99 9.89
C LEU A 325 1.71 -4.46 9.76
N TRP A 326 2.57 -5.43 10.09
CA TRP A 326 2.18 -6.83 10.14
C TRP A 326 1.08 -7.10 11.17
N ASN A 327 1.19 -6.48 12.33
CA ASN A 327 0.19 -6.61 13.39
C ASN A 327 -1.14 -5.95 12.98
N LEU A 328 -1.08 -4.78 12.34
CA LEU A 328 -2.26 -4.13 11.75
C LEU A 328 -2.94 -5.02 10.71
N ILE A 329 -2.18 -5.64 9.81
CA ILE A 329 -2.70 -6.59 8.81
C ILE A 329 -3.41 -7.75 9.50
N GLY A 330 -2.77 -8.34 10.50
CA GLY A 330 -3.37 -9.45 11.27
C GLY A 330 -4.69 -9.08 11.91
N PHE A 331 -4.74 -7.91 12.50
CA PHE A 331 -5.95 -7.39 13.13
C PHE A 331 -7.08 -7.15 12.11
N ILE A 332 -6.82 -6.45 11.00
CA ILE A 332 -7.86 -6.17 10.00
C ILE A 332 -8.37 -7.43 9.31
N GLU A 333 -7.50 -8.41 9.04
CA GLU A 333 -7.91 -9.71 8.50
C GLU A 333 -8.76 -10.50 9.49
N SER A 334 -8.50 -10.37 10.80
CA SER A 334 -9.31 -11.02 11.84
C SER A 334 -10.73 -10.46 11.94
N ILE A 335 -10.92 -9.16 11.64
CA ILE A 335 -12.23 -8.52 11.58
C ILE A 335 -12.96 -8.91 10.29
N GLY A 336 -12.22 -9.13 9.21
CA GLY A 336 -12.75 -9.42 7.89
C GLY A 336 -12.99 -8.18 7.01
N PRO A 337 -13.55 -8.38 5.80
CA PRO A 337 -13.81 -7.30 4.84
C PRO A 337 -14.77 -6.25 5.40
N GLY A 338 -14.50 -4.98 5.10
CA GLY A 338 -15.31 -3.87 5.61
C GLY A 338 -15.12 -2.57 4.83
N PRO A 339 -15.94 -1.54 5.15
CA PRO A 339 -15.82 -0.22 4.56
C PRO A 339 -14.49 0.46 4.96
N LEU A 340 -14.10 1.49 4.20
CA LEU A 340 -12.92 2.29 4.51
C LEU A 340 -13.11 3.00 5.86
N LYS A 341 -12.22 2.72 6.82
CA LYS A 341 -12.29 3.27 8.19
C LYS A 341 -11.01 3.94 8.66
N CYS A 342 -9.89 3.60 8.06
CA CYS A 342 -8.60 4.05 8.54
C CYS A 342 -7.60 4.23 7.39
N PHE A 343 -6.71 5.22 7.55
CA PHE A 343 -5.53 5.38 6.70
C PHE A 343 -4.26 5.14 7.51
N ALA A 344 -3.37 4.32 6.97
CA ALA A 344 -1.98 4.28 7.43
C ALA A 344 -1.16 5.28 6.58
N VAL A 345 -0.53 6.22 7.25
CA VAL A 345 0.29 7.28 6.65
C VAL A 345 1.76 6.97 6.91
N LEU A 346 2.51 6.75 5.86
CA LEU A 346 3.93 6.45 5.91
C LEU A 346 4.69 7.68 5.36
N ASP A 347 5.02 8.60 6.24
CA ASP A 347 5.92 9.71 5.90
C ASP A 347 7.36 9.19 5.84
N GLU A 348 8.15 9.67 4.89
CA GLU A 348 9.48 9.11 4.56
C GLU A 348 9.43 7.62 4.12
N ALA A 349 8.50 7.28 3.23
CA ALA A 349 8.24 5.91 2.78
C ALA A 349 9.47 5.21 2.14
N HIS A 350 10.51 5.98 1.73
CA HIS A 350 11.79 5.44 1.26
C HIS A 350 12.51 4.58 2.31
N LYS A 351 12.19 4.76 3.59
CA LYS A 351 12.74 3.94 4.67
C LYS A 351 12.22 2.50 4.65
N LEU A 352 11.15 2.21 3.91
CA LEU A 352 10.45 0.93 3.94
C LEU A 352 10.75 0.10 2.69
N ALA A 353 10.56 -1.22 2.83
CA ALA A 353 10.65 -2.14 1.72
C ALA A 353 9.29 -2.25 1.00
N PHE A 354 9.34 -2.24 -0.34
CA PHE A 354 8.18 -2.43 -1.21
C PHE A 354 8.26 -3.72 -2.03
N ASP A 355 9.16 -4.62 -1.66
CA ASP A 355 9.35 -5.91 -2.30
C ASP A 355 8.22 -6.89 -1.96
N ALA A 356 8.12 -7.95 -2.74
CA ALA A 356 7.14 -8.99 -2.53
C ALA A 356 7.28 -9.62 -1.14
N GLY A 357 6.18 -9.71 -0.41
CA GLY A 357 6.14 -10.21 0.95
C GLY A 357 6.43 -9.17 2.03
N SER A 358 6.58 -7.88 1.69
CA SER A 358 6.59 -6.82 2.69
C SER A 358 5.17 -6.45 3.14
N PRO A 359 4.99 -5.95 4.38
CA PRO A 359 3.66 -5.54 4.84
C PRO A 359 3.09 -4.37 4.04
N VAL A 360 3.92 -3.46 3.55
CA VAL A 360 3.47 -2.33 2.72
C VAL A 360 2.92 -2.84 1.38
N GLU A 361 3.62 -3.78 0.74
CA GLU A 361 3.15 -4.39 -0.51
C GLU A 361 1.81 -5.11 -0.31
N LYS A 362 1.66 -5.86 0.78
CA LYS A 362 0.41 -6.55 1.11
C LYS A 362 -0.73 -5.55 1.34
N LEU A 363 -0.51 -4.48 2.09
CA LEU A 363 -1.51 -3.43 2.29
C LEU A 363 -1.90 -2.70 1.00
N LEU A 364 -0.95 -2.42 0.11
CA LEU A 364 -1.22 -1.83 -1.20
C LEU A 364 -2.12 -2.69 -2.09
N ARG A 365 -2.00 -4.01 -1.99
CA ARG A 365 -2.81 -4.95 -2.79
C ARG A 365 -4.16 -5.27 -2.16
N GLU A 366 -4.20 -5.42 -0.85
CA GLU A 366 -5.32 -6.03 -0.14
C GLU A 366 -5.99 -5.10 0.87
N GLY A 367 -5.30 -4.04 1.33
CA GLY A 367 -5.78 -3.15 2.41
C GLY A 367 -7.18 -2.60 2.16
N ARG A 368 -7.49 -2.23 0.92
CA ARG A 368 -8.82 -1.76 0.53
C ARG A 368 -9.94 -2.73 0.92
N LYS A 369 -9.74 -4.03 0.73
CA LYS A 369 -10.72 -5.07 1.05
C LYS A 369 -11.10 -5.06 2.52
N PHE A 370 -10.15 -4.69 3.37
CA PHE A 370 -10.30 -4.67 4.82
C PHE A 370 -10.51 -3.27 5.39
N GLY A 371 -10.80 -2.28 4.55
CA GLY A 371 -11.11 -0.93 4.97
C GLY A 371 -9.91 -0.07 5.36
N ILE A 372 -8.71 -0.40 4.86
CA ILE A 372 -7.48 0.39 5.08
C ILE A 372 -7.03 1.06 3.78
N GLY A 373 -6.86 2.39 3.84
CA GLY A 373 -6.15 3.17 2.83
C GLY A 373 -4.69 3.40 3.22
N LEU A 374 -3.83 3.69 2.24
CA LEU A 374 -2.45 4.09 2.46
C LEU A 374 -2.21 5.48 1.88
N ILE A 375 -1.50 6.32 2.64
CA ILE A 375 -0.90 7.57 2.15
C ILE A 375 0.61 7.40 2.30
N LEU A 376 1.31 7.30 1.16
CA LEU A 376 2.75 7.13 1.10
C LEU A 376 3.39 8.46 0.73
N ALA A 377 4.32 8.97 1.53
CA ALA A 377 5.04 10.19 1.21
C ALA A 377 6.56 9.96 1.16
N SER A 378 7.23 10.56 0.19
CA SER A 378 8.69 10.57 0.09
C SER A 378 9.21 11.82 -0.60
N GLN A 379 10.52 12.06 -0.42
CA GLN A 379 11.20 13.19 -1.04
C GLN A 379 11.57 12.91 -2.49
N GLN A 380 11.87 11.66 -2.82
CA GLN A 380 12.34 11.27 -4.15
C GLN A 380 11.37 10.27 -4.80
N PRO A 381 11.06 10.47 -6.08
CA PRO A 381 10.22 9.55 -6.84
C PRO A 381 10.79 8.14 -6.95
N GLU A 382 12.11 8.02 -6.95
CA GLU A 382 12.88 6.79 -7.08
C GLU A 382 12.70 5.85 -5.89
N ASP A 383 12.30 6.40 -4.75
CA ASP A 383 12.03 5.65 -3.53
C ASP A 383 10.84 4.69 -3.67
N PHE A 384 9.95 4.97 -4.62
CA PHE A 384 8.77 4.16 -4.85
C PHE A 384 9.01 3.07 -5.89
N SER A 385 8.73 1.85 -5.51
CA SER A 385 8.71 0.74 -6.45
C SER A 385 7.60 0.89 -7.50
N SER A 386 7.72 0.16 -8.61
CA SER A 386 6.65 0.08 -9.60
C SER A 386 5.33 -0.43 -9.01
N VAL A 387 5.40 -1.25 -7.96
CA VAL A 387 4.23 -1.78 -7.24
C VAL A 387 3.52 -0.65 -6.50
N ALA A 388 4.24 0.17 -5.73
CA ALA A 388 3.67 1.31 -5.02
C ALA A 388 3.02 2.29 -6.00
N PHE A 389 3.72 2.65 -7.09
CA PHE A 389 3.21 3.57 -8.09
C PHE A 389 1.96 3.04 -8.83
N SER A 390 1.90 1.73 -9.08
CA SER A 390 0.78 1.10 -9.80
C SER A 390 -0.45 0.90 -8.92
N ASN A 391 -0.26 0.67 -7.62
CA ASN A 391 -1.34 0.41 -6.67
C ASN A 391 -1.84 1.66 -5.94
N THR A 392 -1.36 2.84 -6.27
CA THR A 392 -1.91 4.11 -5.81
C THR A 392 -2.72 4.75 -6.93
N ALA A 393 -4.01 5.03 -6.72
CA ALA A 393 -4.86 5.68 -7.73
C ALA A 393 -4.53 7.16 -7.85
N THR A 394 -4.37 7.83 -6.74
CA THR A 394 -4.11 9.28 -6.67
C THR A 394 -2.64 9.56 -6.33
N LYS A 395 -2.05 10.50 -7.04
CA LYS A 395 -0.67 10.96 -6.83
C LYS A 395 -0.63 12.48 -6.77
N LEU A 396 -0.05 13.00 -5.70
CA LEU A 396 0.23 14.41 -5.51
C LEU A 396 1.73 14.63 -5.70
N ILE A 397 2.11 15.30 -6.75
CA ILE A 397 3.50 15.51 -7.12
C ILE A 397 3.81 16.98 -6.98
N PHE A 398 4.51 17.31 -5.92
CA PHE A 398 5.09 18.63 -5.71
C PHE A 398 6.36 18.80 -6.52
N GLN A 399 7.03 19.93 -6.38
CA GLN A 399 8.29 20.19 -7.04
C GLN A 399 9.30 19.09 -6.77
N VAL A 400 9.96 18.61 -7.84
CA VAL A 400 11.06 17.67 -7.83
C VAL A 400 12.24 18.25 -8.60
N ALA A 401 13.46 18.07 -8.09
CA ALA A 401 14.66 18.71 -8.67
C ALA A 401 15.14 18.06 -9.96
N ASP A 402 14.93 16.76 -10.09
CA ASP A 402 15.54 16.00 -11.17
C ASP A 402 14.71 16.10 -12.47
N GLU A 403 15.32 16.73 -13.49
CA GLU A 403 14.73 16.86 -14.81
C GLU A 403 14.59 15.53 -15.57
N ASP A 404 15.37 14.49 -15.22
CA ASP A 404 15.35 13.16 -15.84
C ASP A 404 14.63 12.11 -15.01
N SER A 405 13.81 12.53 -14.04
CA SER A 405 13.21 11.64 -13.06
C SER A 405 12.37 10.52 -13.67
N LYS A 406 12.46 9.34 -13.07
CA LYS A 406 11.63 8.17 -13.42
C LYS A 406 10.14 8.47 -13.30
N ILE A 407 9.77 9.40 -12.40
CA ILE A 407 8.38 9.75 -12.15
C ILE A 407 7.72 10.40 -13.37
N SER A 408 8.41 11.32 -14.05
CA SER A 408 7.89 11.95 -15.26
C SER A 408 7.57 10.89 -16.33
N ARG A 409 8.43 9.86 -16.46
CA ARG A 409 8.20 8.73 -17.39
C ARG A 409 7.05 7.84 -16.96
N GLN A 410 6.88 7.59 -15.66
CA GLN A 410 5.78 6.78 -15.14
C GLN A 410 4.44 7.48 -15.28
N ILE A 411 4.40 8.78 -15.01
CA ILE A 411 3.20 9.62 -15.16
C ILE A 411 2.78 9.69 -16.61
N SER A 412 3.67 10.05 -17.53
CA SER A 412 3.36 10.18 -18.96
C SER A 412 2.85 8.88 -19.59
N ARG A 413 3.29 7.73 -19.08
CA ARG A 413 2.78 6.41 -19.51
C ARG A 413 1.36 6.12 -18.98
N LYS A 414 1.00 6.68 -17.82
CA LYS A 414 -0.33 6.48 -17.21
C LYS A 414 -1.38 7.43 -17.76
N LEU A 415 -0.99 8.67 -18.05
CA LEU A 415 -1.89 9.66 -18.60
C LEU A 415 -2.20 9.31 -20.07
N ARG A 416 -3.39 8.74 -20.29
CA ARG A 416 -3.88 8.43 -21.63
C ARG A 416 -4.35 9.72 -22.31
N GLY A 417 -3.54 10.24 -23.22
CA GLY A 417 -4.04 11.12 -24.28
C GLY A 417 -3.99 12.62 -24.04
N GLY A 418 -3.01 13.15 -23.32
CA GLY A 418 -2.97 14.61 -23.21
C GLY A 418 -1.60 15.23 -22.97
N HIS A 419 -0.76 14.63 -22.15
CA HIS A 419 0.49 15.26 -21.75
C HIS A 419 1.69 14.46 -22.18
N SER A 420 2.62 15.11 -22.92
CA SER A 420 3.88 14.51 -23.28
C SER A 420 4.79 14.37 -22.04
N PHE A 421 5.75 13.45 -22.12
CA PHE A 421 6.78 13.33 -21.08
C PHE A 421 7.46 14.66 -20.76
N GLU A 422 7.77 15.42 -21.79
CA GLU A 422 8.48 16.70 -21.68
C GLU A 422 7.62 17.77 -20.97
N GLU A 423 6.34 17.87 -21.29
CA GLU A 423 5.40 18.78 -20.62
C GLU A 423 5.28 18.47 -19.13
N ILE A 424 5.09 17.21 -18.77
CA ILE A 424 5.01 16.78 -17.37
C ILE A 424 6.32 17.11 -16.65
N ARG A 425 7.47 16.77 -17.25
CA ARG A 425 8.79 17.04 -16.68
C ARG A 425 8.99 18.54 -16.41
N GLN A 426 8.69 19.40 -17.39
CA GLN A 426 8.80 20.85 -17.24
C GLN A 426 7.84 21.40 -16.19
N THR A 427 6.67 20.83 -16.08
CA THR A 427 5.68 21.24 -15.09
C THR A 427 6.15 20.93 -13.68
N ILE A 428 6.44 19.66 -13.37
CA ILE A 428 6.75 19.24 -11.99
C ILE A 428 8.07 19.79 -11.46
N THR A 429 9.02 20.16 -12.33
CA THR A 429 10.29 20.79 -11.90
C THR A 429 10.17 22.26 -11.57
N LYS A 430 9.07 22.92 -11.98
CA LYS A 430 8.86 24.36 -11.80
C LYS A 430 7.70 24.72 -10.89
N LEU A 431 7.06 23.73 -10.25
CA LEU A 431 5.93 23.99 -9.36
C LEU A 431 6.36 24.88 -8.18
N PRO A 432 5.59 25.91 -7.83
CA PRO A 432 5.85 26.68 -6.65
C PRO A 432 5.46 25.91 -5.37
N ARG A 433 6.00 26.35 -4.23
CA ARG A 433 5.66 25.76 -2.93
C ARG A 433 4.15 25.77 -2.70
N GLY A 434 3.61 24.65 -2.19
CA GLY A 434 2.18 24.49 -1.92
C GLY A 434 1.32 24.23 -3.17
N VAL A 435 1.95 24.00 -4.31
CA VAL A 435 1.27 23.60 -5.54
C VAL A 435 1.71 22.20 -5.94
N ALA A 436 0.77 21.36 -6.32
CA ALA A 436 1.02 19.99 -6.74
C ALA A 436 0.42 19.72 -8.13
N TYR A 437 1.11 18.90 -8.91
CA TYR A 437 0.55 18.22 -10.07
C TYR A 437 -0.16 16.97 -9.58
N ILE A 438 -1.47 16.94 -9.73
CA ILE A 438 -2.29 15.82 -9.27
C ILE A 438 -2.57 14.89 -10.43
N VAL A 439 -2.35 13.59 -10.20
CA VAL A 439 -2.71 12.53 -11.13
C VAL A 439 -3.77 11.67 -10.45
N SER A 440 -4.97 11.68 -10.99
CA SER A 440 -6.07 10.83 -10.53
C SER A 440 -6.64 10.07 -11.73
N GLU A 441 -6.76 8.75 -11.62
CA GLU A 441 -7.19 7.87 -12.71
C GLU A 441 -6.36 8.06 -14.00
N ASN A 442 -6.91 8.78 -14.99
CA ASN A 442 -6.29 9.06 -16.28
C ASN A 442 -6.13 10.57 -16.56
N THR A 443 -6.39 11.40 -15.57
CA THR A 443 -6.33 12.86 -15.68
C THR A 443 -5.16 13.43 -14.87
N GLY A 444 -4.60 14.53 -15.35
CA GLY A 444 -3.57 15.29 -14.66
C GLY A 444 -3.92 16.77 -14.66
N TYR A 445 -3.81 17.42 -13.51
CA TYR A 445 -4.13 18.83 -13.34
C TYR A 445 -3.27 19.46 -12.23
N ILE A 446 -3.23 20.79 -12.18
CA ILE A 446 -2.40 21.53 -11.23
C ILE A 446 -3.29 22.18 -10.19
N THR A 447 -3.02 21.87 -8.90
CA THR A 447 -3.82 22.32 -7.77
C THR A 447 -2.96 23.09 -6.77
N LYS A 448 -3.43 24.26 -6.36
CA LYS A 448 -2.92 24.99 -5.20
C LYS A 448 -3.55 24.37 -3.95
N ILE A 449 -2.72 23.68 -3.17
CA ILE A 449 -3.19 22.92 -1.98
C ILE A 449 -3.72 23.90 -0.92
N ARG A 450 -4.91 23.63 -0.40
CA ARG A 450 -5.48 24.35 0.74
C ARG A 450 -5.01 23.76 2.05
N GLN A 451 -4.55 24.62 2.95
CA GLN A 451 -4.16 24.25 4.32
C GLN A 451 -5.39 24.10 5.22
N ILE A 452 -5.22 23.55 6.42
CA ILE A 452 -6.31 23.31 7.39
C ILE A 452 -7.16 24.57 7.58
N LYS A 453 -6.51 25.70 7.89
CA LYS A 453 -7.18 27.00 8.12
C LYS A 453 -8.11 27.45 6.99
N ASP A 454 -7.78 27.07 5.74
CA ASP A 454 -8.55 27.45 4.56
C ASP A 454 -9.73 26.49 4.32
N ARG A 455 -9.73 25.33 4.99
CA ARG A 455 -10.76 24.28 4.90
C ARG A 455 -11.83 24.36 5.99
N ILE A 456 -11.51 24.94 7.15
CA ILE A 456 -12.39 24.97 8.34
C ILE A 456 -13.77 25.56 8.00
N ASN A 457 -13.85 26.55 7.13
CA ASN A 457 -15.12 27.15 6.73
C ASN A 457 -15.95 26.28 5.77
N SER A 458 -15.41 25.18 5.29
CA SER A 458 -16.09 24.24 4.39
C SER A 458 -16.56 22.94 5.08
N TRP A 459 -16.26 22.78 6.37
CA TRP A 459 -16.65 21.62 7.19
C TRP A 459 -17.99 21.76 7.90
#